data_88e2098b02dfca04eb6688929effaa93
#
_entry.id   88e2098b02dfca04eb6688929effaa93
#
_cell.length_a   1.000
_cell.length_b   1.000
_cell.length_c   1.000
_cell.angle_alpha   90.00
_cell.angle_beta   90.00
_cell.angle_gamma   90.00
#
_symmetry.space_group_name_H-M   'P 1'
#
loop_
_entity.id
_entity.type
_entity.pdbx_description
1 polymer ?
#
loop_
_entity_poly.entity_id
_entity_poly.type
_entity_poly.pdbx_seq_one_letter_code
_entity_poly.pdbx_strand_id
1 'polypeptide(L)' 'MPEIHQCKCGSEDLHIQTLEYRTWFYVYCHGCGAKGPAVNDKPSAVAIWNKVVTNG' A
#
# COMPACT_ATOMS: atom_id res chain seq x y z
N MET A 1 7.65 11.14 -5.80
CA MET A 1 6.97 9.88 -5.44
C MET A 1 5.47 10.07 -5.65
N PRO A 2 4.78 9.03 -6.15
CA PRO A 2 3.33 9.14 -6.26
C PRO A 2 2.69 9.18 -4.88
N GLU A 3 1.57 9.86 -4.78
CA GLU A 3 0.81 9.89 -3.55
C GLU A 3 0.15 8.54 -3.32
N ILE A 4 0.00 8.17 -2.04
CA ILE A 4 -0.75 6.98 -1.67
C ILE A 4 -2.22 7.37 -1.60
N HIS A 5 -3.04 6.69 -2.41
CA HIS A 5 -4.47 6.95 -2.43
C HIS A 5 -5.14 6.42 -1.17
N GLN A 6 -6.19 7.11 -0.76
CA GLN A 6 -6.99 6.72 0.39
C GLN A 6 -7.55 5.32 0.20
N CYS A 7 -7.61 4.56 1.29
CA CYS A 7 -8.19 3.22 1.27
C CYS A 7 -9.70 3.30 1.01
N LYS A 8 -10.27 2.23 0.47
CA LYS A 8 -11.71 2.14 0.22
C LYS A 8 -12.56 2.35 1.47
N CYS A 9 -12.00 2.05 2.64
CA CYS A 9 -12.72 2.27 3.89
C CYS A 9 -12.77 3.74 4.31
N GLY A 10 -12.09 4.60 3.57
CA GLY A 10 -12.03 6.02 3.84
C GLY A 10 -10.88 6.45 4.74
N SER A 11 -10.10 5.52 5.25
CA SER A 11 -8.99 5.85 6.12
C SER A 11 -7.80 6.38 5.33
N GLU A 12 -7.14 7.38 5.88
CA GLU A 12 -5.90 7.92 5.31
C GLU A 12 -4.67 7.42 6.08
N ASP A 13 -4.88 6.56 7.06
CA ASP A 13 -3.79 6.05 7.90
C ASP A 13 -3.11 4.88 7.19
N LEU A 14 -2.32 5.21 6.18
CA LEU A 14 -1.66 4.25 5.30
C LEU A 14 -0.16 4.30 5.51
N HIS A 15 0.47 3.14 5.61
CA HIS A 15 1.90 3.03 5.82
C HIS A 15 2.49 1.99 4.89
N ILE A 16 3.74 2.21 4.50
CA ILE A 16 4.49 1.21 3.75
C ILE A 16 5.17 0.31 4.76
N GLN A 17 4.81 -0.97 4.73
CA GLN A 17 5.41 -1.98 5.59
C GLN A 17 6.44 -2.80 4.81
N THR A 18 7.29 -3.50 5.53
CA THR A 18 8.30 -4.35 4.90
C THR A 18 8.12 -5.78 5.37
N LEU A 19 8.49 -6.71 4.47
CA LEU A 19 8.54 -8.14 4.75
C LEU A 19 9.97 -8.61 4.62
N GLU A 20 10.33 -9.65 5.39
CA GLU A 20 11.61 -10.34 5.33
C GLU A 20 12.79 -9.46 4.94
N TYR A 21 13.66 -9.19 5.87
CA TYR A 21 14.92 -8.46 5.62
C TYR A 21 14.75 -7.17 4.81
N ARG A 22 13.53 -6.60 4.77
CA ARG A 22 13.24 -5.34 4.07
C ARG A 22 13.41 -5.45 2.55
N THR A 23 13.24 -6.62 2.00
CA THR A 23 13.31 -6.82 0.55
C THR A 23 11.98 -6.66 -0.14
N TRP A 24 10.89 -6.73 0.61
CA TRP A 24 9.53 -6.63 0.07
C TRP A 24 8.77 -5.52 0.78
N PHE A 25 8.05 -4.73 -0.01
CA PHE A 25 7.29 -3.60 0.50
C PHE A 25 5.83 -3.72 0.09
N TYR A 26 4.93 -3.33 0.96
CA TYR A 26 3.50 -3.28 0.65
C TYR A 26 2.86 -2.14 1.43
N VAL A 27 1.72 -1.65 0.92
CA VAL A 27 0.95 -0.61 1.61
C VAL A 27 -0.05 -1.28 2.53
N TYR A 28 -0.12 -0.81 3.76
CA TYR A 28 -1.02 -1.35 4.78
C TYR A 28 -1.92 -0.24 5.30
N CYS A 29 -3.23 -0.52 5.34
CA CYS A 29 -4.21 0.42 5.90
C CYS A 29 -4.46 0.07 7.35
N HIS A 30 -4.13 1.01 8.24
CA HIS A 30 -4.34 0.81 9.67
C HIS A 30 -5.81 1.01 10.09
N GLY A 31 -6.62 1.55 9.20
CA GLY A 31 -8.03 1.78 9.49
C GLY A 31 -8.87 0.51 9.39
N CYS A 32 -8.64 -0.30 8.38
CA CYS A 32 -9.43 -1.52 8.15
C CYS A 32 -8.59 -2.79 8.06
N GLY A 33 -7.27 -2.66 8.09
CA GLY A 33 -6.39 -3.82 8.00
C GLY A 33 -6.13 -4.32 6.59
N ALA A 34 -6.53 -3.57 5.56
CA ALA A 34 -6.28 -3.96 4.19
C ALA A 34 -4.79 -3.89 3.86
N LYS A 35 -4.33 -4.83 3.05
CA LYS A 35 -2.94 -4.90 2.63
C LYS A 35 -2.85 -4.94 1.11
N GLY A 36 -1.88 -4.23 0.55
CA GLY A 36 -1.58 -4.30 -0.86
C GLY A 36 -0.63 -5.44 -1.18
N PRO A 37 -0.40 -5.72 -2.47
CA PRO A 37 0.57 -6.73 -2.87
C PRO A 37 1.98 -6.33 -2.47
N ALA A 38 2.78 -7.29 -2.01
CA ALA A 38 4.17 -7.05 -1.68
C ALA A 38 5.02 -7.08 -2.96
N VAL A 39 5.87 -6.07 -3.10
CA VAL A 39 6.80 -5.97 -4.23
C VAL A 39 8.15 -5.51 -3.70
N ASN A 40 9.18 -5.65 -4.51
CA ASN A 40 10.54 -5.35 -4.07
C ASN A 40 10.94 -3.89 -4.27
N ASP A 41 9.98 -3.00 -4.43
CA ASP A 41 10.25 -1.61 -4.72
C ASP A 41 9.15 -0.73 -4.11
N LYS A 42 9.52 0.28 -3.33
CA LYS A 42 8.54 1.15 -2.69
C LYS A 42 7.63 1.90 -3.67
N PRO A 43 8.17 2.57 -4.70
CA PRO A 43 7.30 3.26 -5.65
C PRO A 43 6.33 2.32 -6.35
N SER A 44 6.76 1.11 -6.65
CA SER A 44 5.88 0.10 -7.26
C SER A 44 4.79 -0.32 -6.30
N ALA A 45 5.11 -0.48 -5.01
CA ALA A 45 4.11 -0.84 -4.01
C ALA A 45 3.00 0.22 -3.94
N VAL A 46 3.38 1.49 -3.94
CA VAL A 46 2.42 2.60 -3.92
C VAL A 46 1.58 2.62 -5.20
N ALA A 47 2.23 2.45 -6.35
CA ALA A 47 1.52 2.46 -7.64
C ALA A 47 0.49 1.34 -7.72
N ILE A 48 0.87 0.14 -7.28
CA ILE A 48 -0.03 -1.01 -7.29
C ILE A 48 -1.18 -0.79 -6.31
N TRP A 49 -0.89 -0.28 -5.12
CA TRP A 49 -1.92 0.04 -4.13
C TRP A 49 -2.93 1.02 -4.71
N ASN A 50 -2.45 2.10 -5.32
CA ASN A 50 -3.33 3.11 -5.91
C ASN A 50 -4.24 2.50 -6.97
N LYS A 51 -3.70 1.60 -7.77
CA LYS A 51 -4.46 0.91 -8.80
C LYS A 51 -5.54 0.01 -8.19
N VAL A 52 -5.18 -0.73 -7.14
CA VAL A 52 -6.12 -1.64 -6.46
C VAL A 52 -7.30 -0.87 -5.86
N VAL A 53 -7.02 0.23 -5.16
CA VAL A 53 -8.09 1.00 -4.51
C VAL A 53 -8.92 1.81 -5.50
N THR A 54 -8.36 2.12 -6.66
CA THR A 54 -9.08 2.86 -7.70
C THR A 54 -9.97 1.94 -8.52
N ASN A 55 -9.49 0.75 -8.84
CA ASN A 55 -10.19 -0.20 -9.68
C ASN A 55 -11.07 -1.19 -8.92
N GLY A 56 -10.83 -1.29 -7.66
CA GLY A 56 -11.58 -2.22 -6.85
C GLY A 56 -12.87 -1.64 -6.36
#